data_51e601b7e814c30d9c735856856b4469
#
_entry.id   51e601b7e814c30d9c735856856b4469
#
_cell.length_a   1.000
_cell.length_b   1.000
_cell.length_c   1.000
_cell.angle_alpha   90.00
_cell.angle_beta   90.00
_cell.angle_gamma   90.00
#
_symmetry.space_group_name_H-M   'P 1'
#
loop_
_entity.id
_entity.type
_entity.pdbx_description
1 polymer ?
#
loop_
_entity_poly.entity_id
_entity_poly.type
_entity_poly.pdbx_seq_one_letter_code
_entity_poly.pdbx_strand_id
1 'polypeptide(L)'
;MTELDCKGKRSPADPVALASFGLDSHAVRYFVTARGFLERDGVIWNVPPRPYGVSYRSLVPKKEECPNLLVPVCLSATHAAHGSIRMEPVFMQLGQAAAMAAGIAIRQGVDVQSVPYAPVRDLLKAANLPVEWTAAPKKK
;
A
#
# COMPACT_ATOMS: atom_id res chain seq x y z
N MET A 1 -1.04 -5.40 -4.03
CA MET A 1 -1.65 -4.12 -4.48
C MET A 1 -1.45 -3.93 -5.97
N THR A 2 -2.44 -3.36 -6.67
CA THR A 2 -2.39 -3.07 -8.11
C THR A 2 -2.93 -1.65 -8.37
N GLU A 3 -2.81 -1.14 -9.60
CA GLU A 3 -3.38 0.14 -9.99
C GLU A 3 -4.92 0.18 -9.90
N LEU A 4 -5.60 -0.95 -9.90
CA LEU A 4 -7.05 -0.99 -9.68
C LEU A 4 -7.43 -0.57 -8.26
N ASP A 5 -6.60 -0.91 -7.27
CA ASP A 5 -6.75 -0.49 -5.89
C ASP A 5 -6.51 1.03 -5.78
N CYS A 6 -5.43 1.52 -6.38
CA CYS A 6 -5.07 2.95 -6.38
C CYS A 6 -6.14 3.81 -7.07
N LYS A 7 -6.75 3.32 -8.14
CA LYS A 7 -7.84 4.00 -8.87
C LYS A 7 -9.21 3.87 -8.19
N GLY A 8 -9.28 3.24 -7.03
CA GLY A 8 -10.53 3.07 -6.27
C GLY A 8 -11.55 2.15 -6.95
N LYS A 9 -11.13 1.36 -7.94
CA LYS A 9 -11.98 0.35 -8.60
C LYS A 9 -12.09 -0.95 -7.79
N ARG A 10 -11.18 -1.14 -6.85
CA ARG A 10 -11.19 -2.21 -5.87
C ARG A 10 -10.78 -1.64 -4.52
N SER A 11 -11.39 -2.10 -3.44
CA SER A 11 -11.01 -1.75 -2.07
C SER A 11 -10.60 -3.01 -1.33
N PRO A 12 -9.45 -3.02 -0.65
CA PRO A 12 -9.08 -4.17 0.18
C PRO A 12 -10.04 -4.34 1.36
N ALA A 13 -10.26 -5.59 1.77
CA ALA A 13 -11.07 -5.90 2.94
C ALA A 13 -10.31 -5.65 4.27
N ASP A 14 -8.99 -5.47 4.19
CA ASP A 14 -8.07 -5.41 5.32
C ASP A 14 -7.10 -4.21 5.22
N PRO A 15 -7.60 -2.96 5.04
CA PRO A 15 -6.74 -1.80 4.90
C PRO A 15 -6.01 -1.48 6.21
N VAL A 16 -4.69 -1.28 6.15
CA VAL A 16 -3.85 -0.95 7.31
C VAL A 16 -3.13 0.40 7.16
N ALA A 17 -3.24 1.04 6.02
CA ALA A 17 -2.80 2.40 5.77
C ALA A 17 -3.64 3.04 4.68
N LEU A 18 -3.59 4.38 4.59
CA LEU A 18 -4.11 5.16 3.46
C LEU A 18 -2.95 5.70 2.63
N ALA A 19 -3.09 5.61 1.30
CA ALA A 19 -2.20 6.24 0.33
C ALA A 19 -3.01 7.10 -0.63
N SER A 20 -2.39 8.14 -1.20
CA SER A 20 -3.07 9.08 -2.11
C SER A 20 -2.14 9.73 -3.13
N PHE A 21 -0.85 9.42 -3.11
CA PHE A 21 0.11 9.98 -4.06
C PHE A 21 -0.16 9.47 -5.48
N GLY A 22 0.28 10.24 -6.48
CA GLY A 22 0.19 9.82 -7.87
C GLY A 22 0.91 8.51 -8.16
N LEU A 23 0.39 7.72 -9.09
CA LEU A 23 1.14 6.60 -9.65
C LEU A 23 2.27 7.21 -10.47
N ASP A 24 3.44 7.34 -9.86
CA ASP A 24 4.61 8.00 -10.44
C ASP A 24 5.71 6.98 -10.73
N SER A 25 6.04 6.85 -11.99
CA SER A 25 7.21 6.11 -12.45
C SER A 25 7.99 6.96 -13.44
N HIS A 26 9.28 7.12 -13.18
CA HIS A 26 10.17 7.87 -14.04
C HIS A 26 10.55 7.06 -15.29
N ALA A 27 11.11 7.73 -16.30
CA ALA A 27 11.55 7.08 -17.50
C ALA A 27 12.54 5.95 -17.21
N VAL A 28 12.23 4.77 -17.76
CA VAL A 28 13.10 3.59 -17.66
C VAL A 28 14.17 3.64 -18.73
N ARG A 29 13.86 4.21 -19.89
CA ARG A 29 14.74 4.30 -21.04
C ARG A 29 14.54 5.60 -21.80
N TYR A 30 15.64 6.15 -22.30
CA TYR A 30 15.67 7.22 -23.29
C TYR A 30 16.27 6.67 -24.58
N PHE A 31 15.71 7.02 -25.73
CA PHE A 31 16.17 6.55 -27.02
C PHE A 31 15.92 7.58 -28.11
N VAL A 32 16.71 7.51 -29.19
CA VAL A 32 16.53 8.34 -30.37
C VAL A 32 15.73 7.57 -31.40
N THR A 33 14.63 8.14 -31.87
CA THR A 33 13.78 7.55 -32.90
C THR A 33 14.48 7.57 -34.27
N ALA A 34 13.96 6.80 -35.22
CA ALA A 34 14.45 6.84 -36.61
C ALA A 34 14.33 8.24 -37.27
N ARG A 35 13.48 9.12 -36.72
CA ARG A 35 13.32 10.51 -37.17
C ARG A 35 14.24 11.51 -36.45
N GLY A 36 15.14 11.04 -35.57
CA GLY A 36 16.09 11.85 -34.84
C GLY A 36 15.55 12.55 -33.58
N PHE A 37 14.35 12.22 -33.12
CA PHE A 37 13.78 12.79 -31.89
C PHE A 37 14.16 11.96 -30.68
N LEU A 38 14.49 12.64 -29.56
CA LEU A 38 14.65 11.98 -28.28
C LEU A 38 13.27 11.63 -27.69
N GLU A 39 13.05 10.36 -27.42
CA GLU A 39 11.84 9.86 -26.74
C GLU A 39 12.21 9.09 -25.48
N ARG A 40 11.22 8.87 -24.63
CA ARG A 40 11.36 8.12 -23.38
C ARG A 40 10.18 7.18 -23.21
N ASP A 41 10.43 6.05 -22.57
CA ASP A 41 9.36 5.09 -22.18
C ASP A 41 9.43 4.72 -20.68
N GLY A 42 8.41 4.03 -20.21
CA GLY A 42 8.28 3.61 -18.82
C GLY A 42 7.73 4.68 -17.89
N VAL A 43 7.38 5.86 -18.40
CA VAL A 43 6.76 6.92 -17.58
C VAL A 43 5.32 6.55 -17.27
N ILE A 44 4.98 6.54 -15.98
CA ILE A 44 3.59 6.42 -15.50
C ILE A 44 3.29 7.68 -14.69
N TRP A 45 2.22 8.36 -15.05
CA TRP A 45 1.69 9.46 -14.26
C TRP A 45 0.17 9.40 -14.25
N ASN A 46 -0.40 9.09 -13.09
CA ASN A 46 -1.84 9.07 -12.89
C ASN A 46 -2.17 9.39 -11.44
N VAL A 47 -3.12 10.25 -11.19
CA VAL A 47 -3.50 10.65 -9.83
C VAL A 47 -4.70 9.83 -9.37
N PRO A 48 -4.64 9.18 -8.19
CA PRO A 48 -5.79 8.53 -7.59
C PRO A 48 -6.96 9.52 -7.41
N PRO A 49 -8.21 9.14 -7.69
CA PRO A 49 -9.36 10.04 -7.54
C PRO A 49 -9.66 10.38 -6.07
N ARG A 50 -9.14 9.61 -5.14
CA ARG A 50 -9.27 9.77 -3.68
C ARG A 50 -8.23 8.94 -2.96
N PRO A 51 -7.97 9.16 -1.66
CA PRO A 51 -7.19 8.24 -0.85
C PRO A 51 -7.76 6.83 -0.90
N TYR A 52 -6.87 5.84 -0.90
CA TYR A 52 -7.24 4.41 -0.99
C TYR A 52 -6.49 3.60 0.07
N GLY A 53 -7.09 2.49 0.49
CA GLY A 53 -6.51 1.60 1.49
C GLY A 53 -5.39 0.73 0.95
N VAL A 54 -4.35 0.50 1.76
CA VAL A 54 -3.28 -0.48 1.50
C VAL A 54 -3.58 -1.73 2.32
N SER A 55 -3.67 -2.88 1.64
CA SER A 55 -4.04 -4.17 2.25
C SER A 55 -2.96 -4.71 3.17
N TYR A 56 -3.36 -5.28 4.31
CA TYR A 56 -2.48 -6.06 5.19
C TYR A 56 -1.81 -7.22 4.46
N ARG A 57 -2.57 -7.92 3.61
CA ARG A 57 -2.03 -9.04 2.82
C ARG A 57 -0.91 -8.66 1.87
N SER A 58 -0.74 -7.38 1.56
CA SER A 58 0.42 -6.94 0.78
C SER A 58 1.71 -6.91 1.59
N LEU A 59 1.63 -6.99 2.93
CA LEU A 59 2.80 -6.96 3.83
C LEU A 59 3.33 -8.35 4.17
N VAL A 60 2.60 -9.42 3.86
CA VAL A 60 2.97 -10.78 4.24
C VAL A 60 3.26 -11.63 3.01
N PRO A 61 4.31 -12.47 3.04
CA PRO A 61 4.55 -13.48 2.02
C PRO A 61 3.52 -14.61 2.13
N LYS A 62 3.59 -15.59 1.24
CA LYS A 62 2.83 -16.81 1.41
C LYS A 62 3.30 -17.56 2.65
N LYS A 63 2.37 -18.19 3.37
CA LYS A 63 2.64 -18.90 4.61
C LYS A 63 3.70 -20.00 4.42
N GLU A 64 3.63 -20.71 3.32
CA GLU A 64 4.54 -21.81 2.97
C GLU A 64 5.97 -21.33 2.72
N GLU A 65 6.14 -20.05 2.35
CA GLU A 65 7.44 -19.44 2.09
C GLU A 65 8.04 -18.87 3.39
N CYS A 66 7.25 -18.12 4.17
CA CYS A 66 7.73 -17.54 5.42
C CYS A 66 6.57 -17.16 6.35
N PRO A 67 6.34 -17.89 7.46
CA PRO A 67 5.18 -17.66 8.34
C PRO A 67 5.34 -16.50 9.31
N ASN A 68 6.52 -15.92 9.46
CA ASN A 68 6.84 -14.92 10.49
C ASN A 68 7.49 -13.63 9.95
N LEU A 69 7.25 -13.28 8.67
CA LEU A 69 7.82 -12.09 8.03
C LEU A 69 6.74 -11.07 7.71
N LEU A 70 7.02 -9.81 8.02
CA LEU A 70 6.23 -8.63 7.64
C LEU A 70 7.12 -7.65 6.87
N VAL A 71 6.66 -7.18 5.71
CA VAL A 71 7.46 -6.40 4.74
C VAL A 71 6.77 -5.05 4.45
N PRO A 72 6.90 -4.03 5.30
CA PRO A 72 6.17 -2.77 5.14
C PRO A 72 6.68 -1.89 3.99
N VAL A 73 7.94 -1.99 3.57
CA VAL A 73 8.52 -1.17 2.51
C VAL A 73 8.50 -1.88 1.16
N CYS A 74 9.02 -3.11 1.12
CA CYS A 74 9.04 -3.94 -0.10
C CYS A 74 7.75 -4.79 -0.19
N LEU A 75 6.60 -4.16 0.03
CA LEU A 75 5.31 -4.83 0.03
C LEU A 75 4.95 -5.40 -1.35
N SER A 76 4.03 -6.37 -1.37
CA SER A 76 3.54 -6.97 -2.62
C SER A 76 2.68 -5.99 -3.41
N ALA A 77 3.24 -5.40 -4.44
CA ALA A 77 2.58 -4.42 -5.31
C ALA A 77 3.09 -4.52 -6.75
N THR A 78 2.24 -4.17 -7.73
CA THR A 78 2.71 -3.92 -9.09
C THR A 78 3.60 -2.67 -9.11
N HIS A 79 4.47 -2.55 -10.10
CA HIS A 79 5.34 -1.39 -10.28
C HIS A 79 4.54 -0.06 -10.24
N ALA A 80 3.42 -0.01 -10.95
CA ALA A 80 2.55 1.17 -10.97
C ALA A 80 1.96 1.49 -9.59
N ALA A 81 1.47 0.49 -8.85
CA ALA A 81 0.91 0.69 -7.51
C ALA A 81 1.99 1.10 -6.50
N HIS A 82 3.17 0.49 -6.58
CA HIS A 82 4.30 0.85 -5.71
C HIS A 82 4.71 2.31 -5.91
N GLY A 83 4.69 2.82 -7.14
CA GLY A 83 4.95 4.23 -7.44
C GLY A 83 4.06 5.22 -6.68
N SER A 84 2.83 4.79 -6.31
CA SER A 84 1.90 5.58 -5.49
C SER A 84 2.04 5.31 -3.98
N ILE A 85 2.36 4.09 -3.58
CA ILE A 85 2.42 3.69 -2.17
C ILE A 85 3.73 4.10 -1.49
N ARG A 86 4.82 4.22 -2.24
CA ARG A 86 6.21 4.38 -1.77
C ARG A 86 6.53 5.67 -0.99
N MET A 87 5.53 6.39 -0.55
CA MET A 87 5.73 7.61 0.24
C MET A 87 6.04 7.28 1.70
N GLU A 88 7.00 8.00 2.29
CA GLU A 88 7.49 7.77 3.65
C GLU A 88 6.36 7.76 4.69
N PRO A 89 5.38 8.68 4.69
CA PRO A 89 4.29 8.63 5.67
C PRO A 89 3.45 7.33 5.57
N VAL A 90 3.31 6.79 4.36
CA VAL A 90 2.62 5.50 4.15
C VAL A 90 3.45 4.36 4.74
N PHE A 91 4.76 4.33 4.46
CA PHE A 91 5.67 3.33 5.03
C PHE A 91 5.75 3.39 6.56
N MET A 92 5.69 4.58 7.14
CA MET A 92 5.64 4.75 8.60
C MET A 92 4.38 4.12 9.19
N GLN A 93 3.22 4.35 8.57
CA GLN A 93 1.96 3.73 9.01
C GLN A 93 1.98 2.19 8.79
N LEU A 94 2.49 1.72 7.66
CA LEU A 94 2.66 0.29 7.39
C LEU A 94 3.59 -0.39 8.40
N GLY A 95 4.67 0.28 8.82
CA GLY A 95 5.58 -0.19 9.86
C GLY A 95 4.88 -0.32 11.21
N GLN A 96 4.06 0.65 11.60
CA GLN A 96 3.26 0.58 12.82
C GLN A 96 2.22 -0.55 12.75
N ALA A 97 1.53 -0.70 11.62
CA ALA A 97 0.58 -1.79 11.41
C ALA A 97 1.27 -3.17 11.50
N ALA A 98 2.44 -3.30 10.89
CA ALA A 98 3.26 -4.52 10.97
C ALA A 98 3.66 -4.85 12.41
N ALA A 99 4.11 -3.86 13.20
CA ALA A 99 4.47 -4.05 14.60
C ALA A 99 3.25 -4.47 15.46
N MET A 100 2.09 -3.85 15.25
CA MET A 100 0.84 -4.21 15.94
C MET A 100 0.42 -5.65 15.60
N ALA A 101 0.47 -6.02 14.32
CA ALA A 101 0.16 -7.37 13.87
C ALA A 101 1.13 -8.41 14.41
N ALA A 102 2.44 -8.12 14.42
CA ALA A 102 3.45 -8.99 15.02
C ALA A 102 3.18 -9.23 16.52
N GLY A 103 2.84 -8.16 17.26
CA GLY A 103 2.46 -8.28 18.67
C GLY A 103 1.22 -9.15 18.90
N ILE A 104 0.22 -9.10 18.00
CA ILE A 104 -0.94 -9.99 18.06
C ILE A 104 -0.53 -11.43 17.74
N ALA A 105 0.25 -11.65 16.67
CA ALA A 105 0.73 -12.96 16.25
C ALA A 105 1.47 -13.68 17.39
N ILE A 106 2.39 -12.97 18.07
CA ILE A 106 3.14 -13.50 19.20
C ILE A 106 2.22 -13.86 20.36
N ARG A 107 1.30 -12.97 20.75
CA ARG A 107 0.38 -13.23 21.87
C ARG A 107 -0.59 -14.38 21.62
N GLN A 108 -0.98 -14.59 20.36
CA GLN A 108 -1.92 -15.65 19.98
C GLN A 108 -1.21 -16.95 19.54
N GLY A 109 0.11 -16.94 19.37
CA GLY A 109 0.85 -18.09 18.86
C GLY A 109 0.47 -18.48 17.43
N VAL A 110 0.19 -17.49 16.56
CA VAL A 110 -0.23 -17.70 15.16
C VAL A 110 0.77 -17.10 14.19
N ASP A 111 0.76 -17.61 12.95
CA ASP A 111 1.52 -17.03 11.85
C ASP A 111 0.98 -15.64 11.49
N VAL A 112 1.83 -14.78 10.93
CA VAL A 112 1.43 -13.42 10.57
C VAL A 112 0.30 -13.38 9.54
N GLN A 113 0.18 -14.40 8.67
CA GLN A 113 -0.90 -14.54 7.70
C GLN A 113 -2.25 -14.89 8.35
N SER A 114 -2.24 -15.43 9.57
CA SER A 114 -3.42 -15.85 10.33
C SER A 114 -3.88 -14.81 11.35
N VAL A 115 -3.20 -13.67 11.43
CA VAL A 115 -3.59 -12.57 12.32
C VAL A 115 -4.98 -12.04 11.91
N PRO A 116 -5.96 -11.99 12.83
CA PRO A 116 -7.26 -11.42 12.54
C PRO A 116 -7.15 -9.92 12.27
N TYR A 117 -7.81 -9.43 11.22
CA TYR A 117 -7.73 -8.02 10.84
C TYR A 117 -8.37 -7.08 11.88
N ALA A 118 -9.50 -7.48 12.48
CA ALA A 118 -10.24 -6.59 13.38
C ALA A 118 -9.39 -6.05 14.56
N PRO A 119 -8.64 -6.85 15.32
CA PRO A 119 -7.75 -6.32 16.36
C PRO A 119 -6.66 -5.38 15.84
N VAL A 120 -6.11 -5.62 14.64
CA VAL A 120 -5.11 -4.72 14.02
C VAL A 120 -5.76 -3.37 13.71
N ARG A 121 -6.93 -3.38 13.06
CA ARG A 121 -7.71 -2.18 12.76
C ARG A 121 -8.03 -1.37 14.03
N ASP A 122 -8.43 -2.04 15.09
CA ASP A 122 -8.85 -1.38 16.32
C ASP A 122 -7.65 -0.71 17.03
N LEU A 123 -6.47 -1.35 17.00
CA LEU A 123 -5.22 -0.73 17.47
C LEU A 123 -4.82 0.48 16.62
N LEU A 124 -4.93 0.38 15.30
CA LEU A 124 -4.65 1.50 14.40
C LEU A 124 -5.58 2.68 14.66
N LYS A 125 -6.89 2.42 14.84
CA LYS A 125 -7.87 3.46 15.18
C LYS A 125 -7.58 4.09 16.55
N ALA A 126 -7.21 3.30 17.55
CA ALA A 126 -6.84 3.80 18.88
C ALA A 126 -5.57 4.69 18.83
N ALA A 127 -4.67 4.43 17.90
CA ALA A 127 -3.48 5.24 17.63
C ALA A 127 -3.75 6.45 16.72
N ASN A 128 -5.01 6.75 16.37
CA ASN A 128 -5.42 7.80 15.41
C ASN A 128 -4.81 7.64 14.02
N LEU A 129 -4.56 6.41 13.59
CA LEU A 129 -4.06 6.09 12.25
C LEU A 129 -5.24 5.76 11.33
N PRO A 130 -5.51 6.56 10.29
CA PRO A 130 -6.65 6.33 9.42
C PRO A 130 -6.43 5.12 8.53
N VAL A 131 -7.41 4.22 8.47
CA VAL A 131 -7.43 3.06 7.57
C VAL A 131 -8.53 3.15 6.52
N GLU A 132 -9.46 4.08 6.70
CA GLU A 132 -10.58 4.35 5.80
C GLU A 132 -10.65 5.85 5.52
N TRP A 133 -10.89 6.20 4.27
CA TRP A 133 -11.08 7.59 3.89
C TRP A 133 -12.56 7.96 3.92
N THR A 134 -12.87 9.03 4.62
CA THR A 134 -14.19 9.65 4.62
C THR A 134 -14.07 11.04 4.02
N ALA A 135 -14.91 11.37 3.03
CA ALA A 135 -14.95 12.71 2.48
C ALA A 135 -15.29 13.71 3.59
N ALA A 136 -14.54 14.81 3.65
CA ALA A 136 -14.94 15.92 4.52
C ALA A 136 -16.34 16.39 4.14
N PRO A 137 -17.19 16.74 5.13
CA PRO A 137 -18.49 17.32 4.81
C PRO A 137 -18.31 18.56 3.96
N LYS A 138 -19.04 18.64 2.85
CA LYS A 138 -19.04 19.85 2.02
C LYS A 138 -19.47 21.03 2.90
N LYS A 139 -18.58 21.99 3.11
CA LYS A 139 -19.00 23.27 3.69
C LYS A 139 -20.05 23.85 2.76
N LYS A 140 -21.24 24.06 3.30
CA LYS A 140 -22.32 24.79 2.61
C LYS A 140 -21.94 26.26 2.52
#